data_a7681450a62db1d3a70a6526aad18045
#
_entry.id   a7681450a62db1d3a70a6526aad18045
#
_cell.length_a   1.000
_cell.length_b   1.000
_cell.length_c   1.000
_cell.angle_alpha   90.00
_cell.angle_beta   90.00
_cell.angle_gamma   90.00
#
_symmetry.space_group_name_H-M   'P 1'
#
loop_
_entity.id
_entity.type
_entity.pdbx_description
1 polymer ?
#
loop_
_entity_poly.entity_id
_entity_poly.type
_entity_poly.pdbx_seq_one_letter_code
_entity_poly.pdbx_strand_id
1 'polypeptide(L)'
;GMAGMAGAWMLAVLASMAAFGPWMWADWLEALPRFHELLVRHNVLSFAISPAARAEYLGLQPLPVLIAAAGIGLAGVIALARRVEGEMLIALVVGASLAAAPYAHTHDSIALIPACIVLLHKGYWPLALAAAFILTGVPVMVPIALVAALIIGIAWAWEQARTARVGQDAGQA
;
A
#
# COMPACT_ATOMS: atom_id res chain seq x y z
N GLY A 1 -1.94 -2.92 18.46
CA GLY A 1 -1.77 -4.08 17.62
C GLY A 1 -2.91 -4.30 16.62
N MET A 2 -2.92 -5.41 15.88
CA MET A 2 -3.93 -5.76 14.85
C MET A 2 -5.37 -5.74 15.36
N ALA A 3 -5.61 -6.17 16.61
CA ALA A 3 -6.94 -6.10 17.23
C ALA A 3 -7.46 -4.65 17.37
N GLY A 4 -6.59 -3.70 17.72
CA GLY A 4 -6.98 -2.28 17.78
C GLY A 4 -7.32 -1.68 16.43
N MET A 5 -6.57 -2.08 15.38
CA MET A 5 -6.84 -1.63 14.00
C MET A 5 -8.15 -2.21 13.47
N ALA A 6 -8.40 -3.50 13.70
CA ALA A 6 -9.67 -4.13 13.34
C ALA A 6 -10.85 -3.50 14.10
N GLY A 7 -10.67 -3.19 15.39
CA GLY A 7 -11.67 -2.48 16.19
C GLY A 7 -11.95 -1.07 15.65
N ALA A 8 -10.92 -0.30 15.30
CA ALA A 8 -11.08 1.03 14.73
C ALA A 8 -11.82 0.99 13.38
N TRP A 9 -11.50 0.02 12.52
CA TRP A 9 -12.21 -0.21 11.26
C TRP A 9 -13.67 -0.55 11.48
N MET A 10 -13.95 -1.46 12.40
CA MET A 10 -15.33 -1.85 12.73
C MET A 10 -16.13 -0.67 13.28
N LEU A 11 -15.52 0.13 14.16
CA LEU A 11 -16.13 1.35 14.69
C LEU A 11 -16.42 2.37 13.58
N ALA A 12 -15.51 2.58 12.65
CA ALA A 12 -15.72 3.49 11.51
C ALA A 12 -16.87 3.03 10.61
N VAL A 13 -16.96 1.71 10.32
CA VAL A 13 -18.07 1.14 9.55
C VAL A 13 -19.39 1.31 10.31
N LEU A 14 -19.44 0.96 11.59
CA LEU A 14 -20.65 1.12 12.41
C LEU A 14 -21.07 2.57 12.54
N ALA A 15 -20.13 3.49 12.74
CA ALA A 15 -20.41 4.91 12.80
C ALA A 15 -20.97 5.44 11.48
N SER A 16 -20.42 5.01 10.34
CA SER A 16 -20.94 5.39 9.02
C SER A 16 -22.34 4.82 8.76
N MET A 17 -22.59 3.57 9.18
CA MET A 17 -23.94 2.98 9.09
C MET A 17 -24.95 3.69 9.99
N ALA A 18 -24.54 4.14 11.18
CA ALA A 18 -25.41 4.91 12.07
C ALA A 18 -25.69 6.32 11.54
N ALA A 19 -24.70 6.96 10.92
CA ALA A 19 -24.83 8.33 10.42
C ALA A 19 -25.60 8.43 9.09
N PHE A 20 -25.40 7.47 8.19
CA PHE A 20 -25.90 7.53 6.81
C PHE A 20 -26.86 6.39 6.45
N GLY A 21 -27.03 5.42 7.34
CA GLY A 21 -27.85 4.21 7.12
C GLY A 21 -27.09 3.06 6.45
N PRO A 22 -27.52 1.82 6.68
CA PRO A 22 -26.87 0.63 6.12
C PRO A 22 -26.99 0.53 4.59
N TRP A 23 -28.03 1.11 4.00
CA TRP A 23 -28.26 1.13 2.54
C TRP A 23 -27.15 1.86 1.79
N MET A 24 -26.48 2.83 2.39
CA MET A 24 -25.37 3.55 1.75
C MET A 24 -24.28 2.59 1.26
N TRP A 25 -23.98 1.53 2.00
CA TRP A 25 -23.00 0.53 1.61
C TRP A 25 -23.49 -0.32 0.44
N ALA A 26 -24.79 -0.66 0.43
CA ALA A 26 -25.40 -1.38 -0.70
C ALA A 26 -25.38 -0.51 -1.97
N ASP A 27 -25.80 0.73 -1.88
CA ASP A 27 -25.79 1.70 -2.99
C ASP A 27 -24.37 1.91 -3.52
N TRP A 28 -23.39 1.99 -2.61
CA TRP A 28 -21.99 2.12 -2.99
C TRP A 28 -21.49 0.88 -3.76
N LEU A 29 -21.81 -0.33 -3.28
CA LEU A 29 -21.46 -1.57 -3.97
C LEU A 29 -22.11 -1.67 -5.35
N GLU A 30 -23.37 -1.25 -5.47
CA GLU A 30 -24.07 -1.21 -6.77
C GLU A 30 -23.48 -0.15 -7.72
N ALA A 31 -22.94 0.94 -7.17
CA ALA A 31 -22.30 1.99 -7.97
C ALA A 31 -20.92 1.59 -8.52
N LEU A 32 -20.22 0.62 -7.90
CA LEU A 32 -18.87 0.24 -8.31
C LEU A 32 -18.74 -0.17 -9.79
N PRO A 33 -19.63 -0.98 -10.40
CA PRO A 33 -19.54 -1.31 -11.81
C PRO A 33 -19.67 -0.09 -12.72
N ARG A 34 -20.61 0.82 -12.38
CA ARG A 34 -20.80 2.07 -13.14
C ARG A 34 -19.61 3.00 -13.01
N PHE A 35 -19.03 3.09 -11.81
CA PHE A 35 -17.82 3.86 -11.58
C PHE A 35 -16.66 3.30 -12.40
N HIS A 36 -16.50 1.98 -12.44
CA HIS A 36 -15.51 1.31 -13.27
C HIS A 36 -15.68 1.64 -14.76
N GLU A 37 -16.89 1.56 -15.30
CA GLU A 37 -17.18 1.93 -16.68
C GLU A 37 -16.79 3.39 -17.00
N LEU A 38 -17.02 4.30 -16.05
CA LEU A 38 -16.62 5.70 -16.19
C LEU A 38 -15.10 5.86 -16.23
N LEU A 39 -14.36 5.14 -15.38
CA LEU A 39 -12.90 5.17 -15.39
C LEU A 39 -12.33 4.70 -16.72
N VAL A 40 -12.88 3.63 -17.28
CA VAL A 40 -12.47 3.11 -18.59
C VAL A 40 -12.85 4.09 -19.71
N ARG A 41 -14.09 4.56 -19.73
CA ARG A 41 -14.61 5.46 -20.78
C ARG A 41 -13.82 6.77 -20.87
N HIS A 42 -13.42 7.34 -19.75
CA HIS A 42 -12.69 8.60 -19.68
C HIS A 42 -11.16 8.42 -19.66
N ASN A 43 -10.68 7.20 -19.93
CA ASN A 43 -9.24 6.86 -19.94
C ASN A 43 -8.50 7.24 -18.64
N VAL A 44 -9.21 7.24 -17.51
CA VAL A 44 -8.65 7.63 -16.20
C VAL A 44 -7.61 6.60 -15.74
N LEU A 45 -7.75 5.35 -16.17
CA LEU A 45 -6.78 4.28 -15.86
C LEU A 45 -5.36 4.55 -16.39
N SER A 46 -5.23 5.46 -17.38
CA SER A 46 -3.90 5.90 -17.87
C SER A 46 -3.06 6.59 -16.77
N PHE A 47 -3.70 7.18 -15.76
CA PHE A 47 -3.07 7.85 -14.63
C PHE A 47 -3.01 6.97 -13.37
N ALA A 48 -3.38 5.69 -13.50
CA ALA A 48 -3.36 4.77 -12.38
C ALA A 48 -1.92 4.43 -11.95
N ILE A 49 -1.71 4.44 -10.64
CA ILE A 49 -0.45 4.07 -10.00
C ILE A 49 -0.51 2.66 -9.39
N SER A 50 -1.71 2.12 -9.16
CA SER A 50 -1.84 0.76 -8.65
C SER A 50 -1.54 -0.28 -9.74
N PRO A 51 -0.86 -1.39 -9.39
CA PRO A 51 -0.53 -2.44 -10.34
C PRO A 51 -1.76 -3.05 -11.04
N ALA A 52 -2.85 -3.24 -10.30
CA ALA A 52 -4.08 -3.81 -10.85
C ALA A 52 -4.74 -2.93 -11.91
N ALA A 53 -4.94 -1.64 -11.59
CA ALA A 53 -5.52 -0.71 -12.56
C ALA A 53 -4.61 -0.49 -13.77
N ARG A 54 -3.29 -0.57 -13.58
CA ARG A 54 -2.33 -0.49 -14.68
C ARG A 54 -2.37 -1.74 -15.55
N ALA A 55 -2.50 -2.92 -14.97
CA ALA A 55 -2.69 -4.18 -15.71
C ALA A 55 -3.93 -4.09 -16.60
N GLU A 56 -5.03 -3.59 -16.06
CA GLU A 56 -6.27 -3.39 -16.80
C GLU A 56 -6.10 -2.40 -17.96
N TYR A 57 -5.43 -1.26 -17.73
CA TYR A 57 -5.12 -0.30 -18.78
C TYR A 57 -4.33 -0.94 -19.94
N LEU A 58 -3.47 -1.90 -19.63
CA LEU A 58 -2.68 -2.66 -20.61
C LEU A 58 -3.44 -3.85 -21.23
N GLY A 59 -4.73 -4.00 -20.94
CA GLY A 59 -5.55 -5.11 -21.44
C GLY A 59 -5.28 -6.45 -20.75
N LEU A 60 -4.58 -6.43 -19.60
CA LEU A 60 -4.32 -7.61 -18.79
C LEU A 60 -5.43 -7.79 -17.74
N GLN A 61 -5.56 -9.01 -17.22
CA GLN A 61 -6.50 -9.30 -16.13
C GLN A 61 -6.05 -8.62 -14.84
N PRO A 62 -6.82 -7.69 -14.24
CA PRO A 62 -6.41 -6.97 -13.03
C PRO A 62 -6.46 -7.82 -11.77
N LEU A 63 -7.38 -8.78 -11.66
CA LEU A 63 -7.62 -9.56 -10.45
C LEU A 63 -6.41 -10.38 -9.98
N PRO A 64 -5.70 -11.15 -10.85
CA PRO A 64 -4.50 -11.85 -10.41
C PRO A 64 -3.40 -10.91 -9.90
N VAL A 65 -3.24 -9.74 -10.54
CA VAL A 65 -2.26 -8.73 -10.15
C VAL A 65 -2.63 -8.12 -8.81
N LEU A 66 -3.91 -7.82 -8.59
CA LEU A 66 -4.43 -7.33 -7.32
C LEU A 66 -4.18 -8.32 -6.18
N ILE A 67 -4.52 -9.60 -6.40
CA ILE A 67 -4.33 -10.66 -5.40
C ILE A 67 -2.84 -10.81 -5.07
N ALA A 68 -1.97 -10.81 -6.08
CA ALA A 68 -0.52 -10.93 -5.87
C ALA A 68 0.03 -9.73 -5.08
N ALA A 69 -0.32 -8.50 -5.46
CA ALA A 69 0.15 -7.29 -4.78
C ALA A 69 -0.37 -7.21 -3.33
N ALA A 70 -1.65 -7.49 -3.12
CA ALA A 70 -2.24 -7.53 -1.79
C ALA A 70 -1.63 -8.65 -0.93
N GLY A 71 -1.41 -9.83 -1.49
CA GLY A 71 -0.79 -10.96 -0.81
C GLY A 71 0.65 -10.66 -0.36
N ILE A 72 1.47 -10.10 -1.25
CA ILE A 72 2.85 -9.69 -0.93
C ILE A 72 2.84 -8.62 0.17
N GLY A 73 2.01 -7.58 0.02
CA GLY A 73 1.90 -6.50 0.99
C GLY A 73 1.46 -7.00 2.36
N LEU A 74 0.41 -7.79 2.42
CA LEU A 74 -0.13 -8.35 3.66
C LEU A 74 0.86 -9.29 4.34
N ALA A 75 1.47 -10.21 3.58
CA ALA A 75 2.47 -11.13 4.12
C ALA A 75 3.69 -10.38 4.67
N GLY A 76 4.17 -9.35 3.96
CA GLY A 76 5.25 -8.49 4.41
C GLY A 76 4.92 -7.75 5.71
N VAL A 77 3.74 -7.11 5.78
CA VAL A 77 3.28 -6.40 6.98
C VAL A 77 3.15 -7.35 8.16
N ILE A 78 2.54 -8.53 7.99
CA ILE A 78 2.38 -9.52 9.07
C ILE A 78 3.74 -10.02 9.55
N ALA A 79 4.65 -10.37 8.63
CA ALA A 79 5.97 -10.88 8.96
C ALA A 79 6.83 -9.86 9.74
N LEU A 80 6.66 -8.58 9.44
CA LEU A 80 7.46 -7.49 10.00
C LEU A 80 6.80 -6.79 11.20
N ALA A 81 5.49 -6.98 11.43
CA ALA A 81 4.72 -6.25 12.44
C ALA A 81 5.27 -6.34 13.88
N ARG A 82 6.05 -7.38 14.20
CA ARG A 82 6.69 -7.58 15.51
C ARG A 82 8.22 -7.41 15.47
N ARG A 83 8.77 -7.02 14.33
CA ARG A 83 10.23 -7.05 14.08
C ARG A 83 10.82 -5.70 13.77
N VAL A 84 10.02 -4.76 13.31
CA VAL A 84 10.46 -3.42 12.92
C VAL A 84 9.81 -2.35 13.77
N GLU A 85 10.43 -1.20 13.83
CA GLU A 85 9.89 -0.02 14.52
C GLU A 85 8.57 0.43 13.88
N GLY A 86 7.68 1.02 14.70
CA GLY A 86 6.34 1.41 14.29
C GLY A 86 6.31 2.35 13.08
N GLU A 87 7.25 3.29 13.00
CA GLU A 87 7.37 4.23 11.88
C GLU A 87 7.63 3.51 10.55
N MET A 88 8.56 2.55 10.54
CA MET A 88 8.85 1.75 9.35
C MET A 88 7.65 0.87 8.98
N LEU A 89 6.97 0.32 9.97
CA LEU A 89 5.76 -0.47 9.73
C LEU A 89 4.67 0.39 9.09
N ILE A 90 4.48 1.64 9.54
CA ILE A 90 3.53 2.59 8.93
C ILE A 90 3.91 2.83 7.46
N ALA A 91 5.18 3.10 7.17
CA ALA A 91 5.65 3.31 5.80
C ALA A 91 5.35 2.10 4.89
N LEU A 92 5.59 0.88 5.38
CA LEU A 92 5.30 -0.36 4.65
C LEU A 92 3.80 -0.58 4.46
N VAL A 93 2.98 -0.29 5.47
CA VAL A 93 1.51 -0.41 5.38
C VAL A 93 0.95 0.55 4.33
N VAL A 94 1.41 1.79 4.30
CA VAL A 94 0.98 2.77 3.29
C VAL A 94 1.36 2.31 1.89
N GLY A 95 2.61 1.87 1.67
CA GLY A 95 3.04 1.33 0.39
C GLY A 95 2.23 0.10 -0.05
N ALA A 96 2.00 -0.83 0.89
CA ALA A 96 1.19 -2.03 0.65
C ALA A 96 -0.27 -1.68 0.31
N SER A 97 -0.85 -0.70 0.99
CA SER A 97 -2.22 -0.24 0.74
C SER A 97 -2.38 0.32 -0.67
N LEU A 98 -1.43 1.13 -1.14
CA LEU A 98 -1.45 1.66 -2.50
C LEU A 98 -1.24 0.56 -3.55
N ALA A 99 -0.33 -0.39 -3.28
CA ALA A 99 -0.10 -1.51 -4.18
C ALA A 99 -1.31 -2.46 -4.27
N ALA A 100 -2.04 -2.63 -3.16
CA ALA A 100 -3.23 -3.47 -3.06
C ALA A 100 -4.52 -2.73 -3.44
N ALA A 101 -4.46 -1.43 -3.75
CA ALA A 101 -5.64 -0.69 -4.17
C ALA A 101 -6.08 -1.14 -5.57
N PRO A 102 -7.37 -1.44 -5.79
CA PRO A 102 -7.86 -1.75 -7.14
C PRO A 102 -7.70 -0.56 -8.09
N TYR A 103 -7.91 0.65 -7.58
CA TYR A 103 -7.82 1.91 -8.31
C TYR A 103 -7.14 2.97 -7.45
N ALA A 104 -5.82 3.08 -7.55
CA ALA A 104 -5.09 4.22 -6.99
C ALA A 104 -4.57 5.09 -8.15
N HIS A 105 -4.70 6.38 -8.01
CA HIS A 105 -4.31 7.38 -8.99
C HIS A 105 -3.11 8.19 -8.52
N THR A 106 -2.55 9.00 -9.39
CA THR A 106 -1.36 9.82 -9.10
C THR A 106 -1.53 10.69 -7.85
N HIS A 107 -2.72 11.24 -7.59
CA HIS A 107 -2.97 12.04 -6.40
C HIS A 107 -2.97 11.21 -5.09
N ASP A 108 -3.28 9.92 -5.16
CA ASP A 108 -3.24 9.05 -3.97
C ASP A 108 -1.79 8.79 -3.52
N SER A 109 -0.81 9.01 -4.41
CA SER A 109 0.62 8.89 -4.07
C SER A 109 1.06 9.88 -2.98
N ILE A 110 0.31 10.96 -2.74
CA ILE A 110 0.54 11.90 -1.64
C ILE A 110 0.61 11.17 -0.30
N ALA A 111 -0.13 10.07 -0.14
CA ALA A 111 -0.06 9.22 1.05
C ALA A 111 1.35 8.62 1.30
N LEU A 112 2.24 8.60 0.30
CA LEU A 112 3.63 8.17 0.46
C LEU A 112 4.54 9.21 1.11
N ILE A 113 4.14 10.49 1.22
CA ILE A 113 4.99 11.55 1.78
C ILE A 113 5.48 11.20 3.19
N PRO A 114 4.65 10.76 4.15
CA PRO A 114 5.14 10.34 5.46
C PRO A 114 6.12 9.18 5.37
N ALA A 115 5.88 8.22 4.47
CA ALA A 115 6.79 7.11 4.24
C ALA A 115 8.15 7.57 3.71
N CYS A 116 8.17 8.52 2.77
CA CYS A 116 9.41 9.13 2.27
C CYS A 116 10.20 9.80 3.40
N ILE A 117 9.53 10.54 4.28
CA ILE A 117 10.17 11.24 5.41
C ILE A 117 10.81 10.21 6.36
N VAL A 118 10.10 9.16 6.71
CA VAL A 118 10.63 8.07 7.57
C VAL A 118 11.85 7.41 6.93
N LEU A 119 11.77 7.07 5.64
CA LEU A 119 12.86 6.44 4.91
C LEU A 119 14.11 7.33 4.83
N LEU A 120 13.92 8.64 4.60
CA LEU A 120 15.03 9.63 4.60
C LEU A 120 15.67 9.75 5.98
N HIS A 121 14.84 9.83 7.04
CA HIS A 121 15.32 9.97 8.42
C HIS A 121 16.13 8.73 8.86
N LYS A 122 15.74 7.54 8.40
CA LYS A 122 16.46 6.28 8.65
C LYS A 122 17.68 6.07 7.72
N GLY A 123 18.03 7.04 6.87
CA GLY A 123 19.13 6.95 5.94
C GLY A 123 18.88 6.07 4.72
N TYR A 124 17.61 5.73 4.46
CA TYR A 124 17.23 4.84 3.37
C TYR A 124 16.88 5.62 2.10
N TRP A 125 17.84 6.41 1.64
CA TRP A 125 17.68 7.32 0.51
C TRP A 125 17.29 6.63 -0.83
N PRO A 126 17.72 5.37 -1.18
CA PRO A 126 17.28 4.75 -2.43
C PRO A 126 15.76 4.50 -2.46
N LEU A 127 15.18 4.03 -1.34
CA LEU A 127 13.74 3.85 -1.23
C LEU A 127 12.98 5.17 -1.15
N ALA A 128 13.55 6.17 -0.48
CA ALA A 128 12.99 7.50 -0.46
C ALA A 128 12.96 8.14 -1.85
N LEU A 129 14.01 7.95 -2.66
CA LEU A 129 14.04 8.38 -4.06
C LEU A 129 13.01 7.61 -4.90
N ALA A 130 12.86 6.29 -4.71
CA ALA A 130 11.83 5.53 -5.41
C ALA A 130 10.43 6.04 -5.08
N ALA A 131 10.15 6.32 -3.80
CA ALA A 131 8.88 6.90 -3.38
C ALA A 131 8.68 8.31 -3.93
N ALA A 132 9.72 9.15 -3.94
CA ALA A 132 9.68 10.48 -4.55
C ALA A 132 9.44 10.40 -6.06
N PHE A 133 10.05 9.43 -6.75
CA PHE A 133 9.79 9.18 -8.17
C PHE A 133 8.33 8.80 -8.43
N ILE A 134 7.72 7.99 -7.55
CA ILE A 134 6.30 7.67 -7.63
C ILE A 134 5.44 8.94 -7.53
N LEU A 135 5.84 9.91 -6.69
CA LEU A 135 5.16 11.20 -6.55
C LEU A 135 5.24 12.07 -7.82
N THR A 136 6.26 11.89 -8.66
CA THR A 136 6.39 12.66 -9.92
C THR A 136 5.39 12.25 -11.00
N GLY A 137 4.69 11.13 -10.81
CA GLY A 137 3.57 10.75 -11.65
C GLY A 137 3.91 10.30 -13.07
N VAL A 138 5.13 9.77 -13.32
CA VAL A 138 5.44 9.15 -14.62
C VAL A 138 4.64 7.85 -14.77
N PRO A 139 3.51 7.85 -15.50
CA PRO A 139 2.46 6.84 -15.29
C PRO A 139 2.86 5.42 -15.71
N VAL A 140 3.86 5.26 -16.56
CA VAL A 140 4.24 3.95 -17.10
C VAL A 140 5.06 3.13 -16.12
N MET A 141 5.94 3.78 -15.37
CA MET A 141 6.92 3.11 -14.50
C MET A 141 6.50 3.05 -13.02
N VAL A 142 5.53 3.88 -12.62
CA VAL A 142 5.11 4.00 -11.23
C VAL A 142 4.62 2.70 -10.60
N PRO A 143 3.75 1.88 -11.23
CA PRO A 143 3.29 0.64 -10.62
C PRO A 143 4.42 -0.37 -10.40
N ILE A 144 5.36 -0.43 -11.33
CA ILE A 144 6.54 -1.30 -11.23
C ILE A 144 7.45 -0.80 -10.10
N ALA A 145 7.70 0.51 -10.05
CA ALA A 145 8.49 1.13 -9.01
C ALA A 145 7.86 0.95 -7.62
N LEU A 146 6.53 1.04 -7.52
CA LEU A 146 5.79 0.82 -6.27
C LEU A 146 5.97 -0.61 -5.75
N VAL A 147 5.77 -1.61 -6.61
CA VAL A 147 5.95 -3.02 -6.23
C VAL A 147 7.43 -3.30 -5.89
N ALA A 148 8.35 -2.82 -6.71
CA ALA A 148 9.78 -2.99 -6.45
C ALA A 148 10.20 -2.35 -5.12
N ALA A 149 9.77 -1.11 -4.86
CA ALA A 149 10.05 -0.42 -3.60
C ALA A 149 9.44 -1.17 -2.40
N LEU A 150 8.24 -1.72 -2.54
CA LEU A 150 7.60 -2.53 -1.51
C LEU A 150 8.42 -3.80 -1.21
N ILE A 151 8.82 -4.55 -2.23
CA ILE A 151 9.62 -5.78 -2.09
C ILE A 151 10.98 -5.46 -1.45
N ILE A 152 11.66 -4.43 -1.94
CA ILE A 152 12.96 -4.00 -1.40
C ILE A 152 12.80 -3.53 0.06
N GLY A 153 11.74 -2.77 0.36
CA GLY A 153 11.44 -2.30 1.71
C GLY A 153 11.20 -3.45 2.69
N ILE A 154 10.44 -4.46 2.27
CA ILE A 154 10.21 -5.68 3.05
C ILE A 154 11.52 -6.44 3.28
N ALA A 155 12.30 -6.67 2.23
CA ALA A 155 13.56 -7.39 2.32
C ALA A 155 14.56 -6.68 3.24
N TRP A 156 14.67 -5.36 3.11
CA TRP A 156 15.52 -4.56 3.97
C TRP A 156 15.08 -4.58 5.43
N ALA A 157 13.80 -4.36 5.70
CA ALA A 157 13.28 -4.38 7.07
C ALA A 157 13.47 -5.75 7.72
N TRP A 158 13.37 -6.82 6.93
CA TRP A 158 13.67 -8.17 7.39
C TRP A 158 15.15 -8.32 7.79
N GLU A 159 16.08 -7.84 6.97
CA GLU A 159 17.52 -7.93 7.25
C GLU A 159 17.90 -7.12 8.49
N GLN A 160 17.36 -5.91 8.65
CA GLN A 160 17.56 -5.10 9.87
C GLN A 160 17.06 -5.82 11.12
N ALA A 161 15.89 -6.42 11.06
CA ALA A 161 15.34 -7.18 12.17
C ALA A 161 16.17 -8.44 12.51
N ARG A 162 16.84 -9.03 11.53
CA ARG A 162 17.73 -10.16 11.70
C ARG A 162 19.04 -9.76 12.36
N THR A 163 19.68 -8.69 11.88
CA THR A 163 20.95 -8.19 12.42
C THR A 163 20.83 -7.70 13.86
N ALA A 164 19.70 -7.06 14.22
CA ALA A 164 19.44 -6.63 15.57
C ALA A 164 19.38 -7.80 16.57
N ARG A 165 18.81 -8.95 16.17
CA ARG A 165 18.77 -10.16 17.02
C ARG A 165 20.15 -10.75 17.26
N VAL A 166 20.95 -10.89 16.20
CA VAL A 166 22.31 -11.43 16.31
C VAL A 166 23.15 -10.58 17.28
N GLY A 167 23.00 -9.25 17.25
CA GLY A 167 23.70 -8.35 18.18
C GLY A 167 23.25 -8.52 19.64
N GLN A 168 21.96 -8.79 19.88
CA GLN A 168 21.44 -9.05 21.23
C GLN A 168 21.94 -10.37 21.81
N ASP A 169 21.96 -11.42 20.99
CA ASP A 169 22.43 -12.76 21.43
C ASP A 169 23.92 -12.74 21.74
N ALA A 170 24.74 -12.01 20.98
CA ALA A 170 26.18 -11.85 21.19
C ALA A 170 26.52 -11.01 22.44
N GLY A 171 25.64 -10.11 22.89
CA GLY A 171 25.82 -9.30 24.09
C GLY A 171 25.41 -10.00 25.40
N GLN A 172 24.78 -11.17 25.31
CA GLN A 172 24.36 -11.99 26.47
C GLN A 172 25.24 -13.20 26.73
N ALA A 173 26.20 -13.48 25.86
CA ALA A 173 27.21 -14.51 26.02
C ALA A 173 28.53 -13.95 26.59
#